data_4d88fc7ef29a778baf69e5eda5274dc2
#
_entry.id   4d88fc7ef29a778baf69e5eda5274dc2
#
_cell.length_a   1.000
_cell.length_b   1.000
_cell.length_c   1.000
_cell.angle_alpha   90.00
_cell.angle_beta   90.00
_cell.angle_gamma   90.00
#
_symmetry.space_group_name_H-M   'P 1'
#
loop_
_entity.id
_entity.type
_entity.pdbx_description
1 polymer ?
#
loop_
_entity_poly.entity_id
_entity_poly.type
_entity_poly.pdbx_seq_one_letter_code
_entity_poly.pdbx_strand_id
1 'polypeptide(L)'
;MTSTASATAKWISSRLKGWEDEAHTSNVIQWYMDNELCGIATESGNICGVACVRFLTNAEDGLVPYKHDPDGNWTWVELVFADKGVAISSLFNLLWDKYGRRPYVAYQRGLKNGKIRKYTISMFDRMNALSARGLELHGGSKQCFSN
;
A
#
# COMPACT_ATOMS: atom_id res chain seq x y z
N MET A 1 5.35 24.94 -6.00
CA MET A 1 4.27 24.07 -5.55
C MET A 1 4.79 22.65 -5.46
N THR A 2 4.63 22.01 -4.30
CA THR A 2 5.07 20.64 -4.09
C THR A 2 4.09 19.69 -4.77
N SER A 3 4.59 18.72 -5.54
CA SER A 3 3.74 17.73 -6.17
C SER A 3 3.12 16.80 -5.13
N THR A 4 2.00 16.17 -5.47
CA THR A 4 1.35 15.19 -4.60
C THR A 4 2.29 14.02 -4.30
N ALA A 5 3.05 13.56 -5.29
CA ALA A 5 4.04 12.50 -5.10
C ALA A 5 5.12 12.92 -4.12
N SER A 6 5.62 14.16 -4.23
CA SER A 6 6.63 14.70 -3.33
C SER A 6 6.12 14.80 -1.89
N ALA A 7 4.92 15.30 -1.70
CA ALA A 7 4.29 15.42 -0.38
C ALA A 7 4.08 14.03 0.25
N THR A 8 3.62 13.08 -0.56
CA THR A 8 3.40 11.70 -0.12
C THR A 8 4.73 11.04 0.24
N ALA A 9 5.76 11.25 -0.57
CA ALA A 9 7.09 10.71 -0.31
C ALA A 9 7.67 11.25 1.00
N LYS A 10 7.52 12.53 1.26
CA LYS A 10 7.97 13.13 2.50
C LYS A 10 7.27 12.50 3.70
N TRP A 11 5.97 12.28 3.59
CA TRP A 11 5.20 11.64 4.65
C TRP A 11 5.66 10.20 4.90
N ILE A 12 5.87 9.42 3.83
CA ILE A 12 6.34 8.02 3.93
C ILE A 12 7.77 7.95 4.47
N SER A 13 8.67 8.80 3.96
CA SER A 13 10.10 8.74 4.31
C SER A 13 10.36 8.96 5.79
N SER A 14 9.50 9.72 6.46
CA SER A 14 9.62 9.97 7.90
C SER A 14 9.01 8.85 8.75
N ARG A 15 8.33 7.88 8.16
CA ARG A 15 7.54 6.87 8.90
C ARG A 15 7.91 5.44 8.58
N LEU A 16 8.33 5.15 7.37
CA LEU A 16 8.50 3.77 6.90
C LEU A 16 9.98 3.48 6.64
N LYS A 17 10.49 2.53 7.42
CA LYS A 17 11.89 2.09 7.29
C LYS A 17 12.12 1.47 5.90
N GLY A 18 13.24 1.84 5.29
CA GLY A 18 13.58 1.41 3.94
C GLY A 18 13.21 2.43 2.88
N TRP A 19 12.43 3.46 3.24
CA TRP A 19 11.95 4.49 2.32
C TRP A 19 12.43 5.88 2.70
N GLU A 20 13.57 5.97 3.41
CA GLU A 20 14.09 7.23 3.93
C GLU A 20 14.62 8.18 2.85
N ASP A 21 15.02 7.67 1.71
CA ASP A 21 15.48 8.50 0.59
C ASP A 21 14.26 9.13 -0.08
N GLU A 22 13.99 10.39 0.25
CA GLU A 22 12.81 11.11 -0.24
C GLU A 22 12.76 11.21 -1.77
N ALA A 23 13.91 11.46 -2.40
CA ALA A 23 13.97 11.59 -3.86
C ALA A 23 13.62 10.26 -4.54
N HIS A 24 14.19 9.17 -4.06
CA HIS A 24 13.87 7.84 -4.58
C HIS A 24 12.41 7.49 -4.34
N THR A 25 11.93 7.71 -3.13
CA THR A 25 10.54 7.42 -2.76
C THR A 25 9.56 8.23 -3.61
N SER A 26 9.87 9.50 -3.85
CA SER A 26 9.07 10.36 -4.71
C SER A 26 8.96 9.81 -6.14
N ASN A 27 10.08 9.33 -6.68
CA ASN A 27 10.11 8.75 -8.03
C ASN A 27 9.25 7.48 -8.11
N VAL A 28 9.34 6.63 -7.10
CA VAL A 28 8.55 5.40 -7.03
C VAL A 28 7.05 5.75 -6.93
N ILE A 29 6.68 6.61 -6.01
CA ILE A 29 5.28 6.98 -5.81
C ILE A 29 4.72 7.67 -7.06
N GLN A 30 5.52 8.50 -7.72
CA GLN A 30 5.08 9.17 -8.96
C GLN A 30 4.71 8.14 -10.03
N TRP A 31 5.51 7.08 -10.18
CA TRP A 31 5.19 6.02 -11.12
C TRP A 31 3.85 5.35 -10.78
N TYR A 32 3.61 5.04 -9.50
CA TYR A 32 2.35 4.43 -9.08
C TYR A 32 1.16 5.38 -9.28
N MET A 33 1.35 6.67 -9.03
CA MET A 33 0.30 7.67 -9.28
C MET A 33 0.00 7.81 -10.77
N ASP A 34 1.03 7.87 -11.60
CA ASP A 34 0.88 7.99 -13.05
C ASP A 34 0.14 6.81 -13.66
N ASN A 35 0.28 5.64 -13.04
CA ASN A 35 -0.40 4.41 -13.48
C ASN A 35 -1.68 4.13 -12.70
N GLU A 36 -2.11 5.08 -11.86
CA GLU A 36 -3.32 4.96 -11.04
C GLU A 36 -3.31 3.73 -10.13
N LEU A 37 -2.15 3.38 -9.60
CA LEU A 37 -1.92 2.23 -8.73
C LEU A 37 -1.56 2.64 -7.29
N CYS A 38 -1.84 3.87 -6.92
CA CYS A 38 -1.59 4.41 -5.59
C CYS A 38 -2.90 4.83 -4.95
N GLY A 39 -3.18 4.31 -3.75
CA GLY A 39 -4.32 4.73 -2.94
C GLY A 39 -3.84 5.59 -1.79
N ILE A 40 -4.48 6.72 -1.57
CA ILE A 40 -4.13 7.65 -0.50
C ILE A 40 -5.37 7.93 0.34
N ALA A 41 -5.22 7.83 1.65
CA ALA A 41 -6.26 8.23 2.60
C ALA A 41 -5.84 9.55 3.25
N THR A 42 -6.80 10.45 3.41
CA THR A 42 -6.55 11.73 4.07
C THR A 42 -7.61 12.03 5.11
N GLU A 43 -7.23 12.84 6.08
CA GLU A 43 -8.15 13.37 7.09
C GLU A 43 -7.86 14.87 7.25
N SER A 44 -8.88 15.69 7.04
CA SER A 44 -8.74 17.15 7.11
C SER A 44 -7.58 17.67 6.24
N GLY A 45 -7.42 17.08 5.06
CA GLY A 45 -6.38 17.46 4.10
C GLY A 45 -5.01 16.85 4.37
N ASN A 46 -4.84 16.13 5.46
CA ASN A 46 -3.56 15.52 5.81
C ASN A 46 -3.54 14.04 5.45
N ILE A 47 -2.42 13.59 4.89
CA ILE A 47 -2.24 12.17 4.55
C ILE A 47 -2.24 11.35 5.83
N CYS A 48 -3.01 10.26 5.85
CA CYS A 48 -3.02 9.32 6.97
C CYS A 48 -2.84 7.87 6.53
N GLY A 49 -2.74 7.61 5.25
CA GLY A 49 -2.45 6.27 4.75
C GLY A 49 -2.10 6.29 3.26
N VAL A 50 -1.24 5.37 2.87
CA VAL A 50 -0.80 5.21 1.47
C VAL A 50 -0.64 3.72 1.18
N ALA A 51 -1.11 3.29 0.01
CA ALA A 51 -0.84 1.95 -0.50
C ALA A 51 -0.48 2.04 -1.98
N CYS A 52 0.60 1.36 -2.36
CA CYS A 52 1.03 1.26 -3.75
C CYS A 52 1.06 -0.22 -4.12
N VAL A 53 0.32 -0.61 -5.15
CA VAL A 53 0.23 -2.00 -5.57
C VAL A 53 0.43 -2.12 -7.07
N ARG A 54 0.84 -3.31 -7.50
CA ARG A 54 0.85 -3.73 -8.90
C ARG A 54 0.15 -5.08 -9.00
N PHE A 55 -0.34 -5.42 -10.16
CA PHE A 55 -0.90 -6.74 -10.40
C PHE A 55 0.09 -7.56 -11.19
N LEU A 56 0.18 -8.85 -10.89
CA LEU A 56 1.19 -9.74 -11.47
C LEU A 56 0.58 -11.10 -11.79
N THR A 57 1.12 -11.74 -12.82
CA THR A 57 0.80 -13.14 -13.14
C THR A 57 1.56 -14.08 -12.20
N ASN A 58 2.81 -13.73 -11.86
CA ASN A 58 3.64 -14.49 -10.93
C ASN A 58 4.11 -13.57 -9.81
N ALA A 59 4.01 -14.04 -8.57
CA ALA A 59 4.40 -13.24 -7.40
C ALA A 59 5.86 -12.79 -7.44
N GLU A 60 6.76 -13.63 -7.94
CA GLU A 60 8.20 -13.36 -8.03
C GLU A 60 8.51 -12.17 -8.93
N ASP A 61 7.64 -11.87 -9.88
CA ASP A 61 7.80 -10.71 -10.78
C ASP A 61 7.71 -9.37 -10.03
N GLY A 62 7.22 -9.38 -8.79
CA GLY A 62 7.24 -8.18 -7.95
C GLY A 62 8.63 -7.64 -7.69
N LEU A 63 9.65 -8.49 -7.78
CA LEU A 63 11.04 -8.08 -7.63
C LEU A 63 11.58 -7.35 -8.87
N VAL A 64 10.87 -7.43 -10.00
CA VAL A 64 11.22 -6.69 -11.21
C VAL A 64 10.57 -5.31 -11.10
N PRO A 65 11.36 -4.23 -11.02
CA PRO A 65 10.81 -2.89 -10.85
C PRO A 65 9.75 -2.55 -11.89
N TYR A 66 8.61 -2.06 -11.40
CA TYR A 66 7.51 -1.56 -12.23
C TYR A 66 6.87 -2.57 -13.18
N LYS A 67 7.18 -3.85 -13.04
CA LYS A 67 6.48 -4.85 -13.82
C LYS A 67 5.03 -4.91 -13.37
N HIS A 68 4.12 -4.79 -14.32
CA HIS A 68 2.69 -4.74 -14.04
C HIS A 68 1.92 -5.47 -15.13
N ASP A 69 1.08 -6.39 -14.70
CA ASP A 69 0.24 -7.20 -15.56
C ASP A 69 -1.21 -6.99 -15.10
N PRO A 70 -1.98 -6.14 -15.79
CA PRO A 70 -3.33 -5.79 -15.34
C PRO A 70 -4.27 -6.97 -15.14
N ASP A 71 -4.04 -8.08 -15.84
CA ASP A 71 -4.88 -9.27 -15.75
C ASP A 71 -4.33 -10.32 -14.78
N GLY A 72 -3.26 -10.00 -14.06
CA GLY A 72 -2.63 -10.93 -13.13
C GLY A 72 -3.49 -11.23 -11.91
N ASN A 73 -3.32 -12.42 -11.36
CA ASN A 73 -4.08 -12.88 -10.20
C ASN A 73 -3.46 -12.50 -8.86
N TRP A 74 -2.28 -11.90 -8.87
CA TRP A 74 -1.58 -11.50 -7.68
C TRP A 74 -1.65 -9.98 -7.52
N THR A 75 -1.94 -9.53 -6.30
CA THR A 75 -1.72 -8.14 -5.91
C THR A 75 -0.37 -8.08 -5.22
N TRP A 76 0.58 -7.39 -5.84
CA TRP A 76 1.88 -7.13 -5.24
C TRP A 76 1.84 -5.81 -4.48
N VAL A 77 2.16 -5.86 -3.20
CA VAL A 77 2.19 -4.66 -2.36
C VAL A 77 3.61 -4.10 -2.34
N GLU A 78 3.82 -2.99 -3.01
CA GLU A 78 5.12 -2.33 -3.03
C GLU A 78 5.39 -1.63 -1.70
N LEU A 79 4.44 -0.86 -1.25
CA LEU A 79 4.47 -0.25 0.07
C LEU A 79 3.05 -0.03 0.57
N VAL A 80 2.90 -0.06 1.88
CA VAL A 80 1.68 0.33 2.55
C VAL A 80 2.05 0.87 3.92
N PHE A 81 1.48 1.98 4.28
CA PHE A 81 1.58 2.52 5.63
C PHE A 81 0.32 3.30 5.96
N ALA A 82 -0.16 3.11 7.16
CA ALA A 82 -1.36 3.79 7.64
C ALA A 82 -1.14 4.25 9.07
N ASP A 83 -1.59 5.46 9.36
CA ASP A 83 -1.60 5.96 10.74
C ASP A 83 -2.57 5.14 11.58
N LYS A 84 -2.36 5.20 12.90
CA LYS A 84 -3.25 4.54 13.86
C LYS A 84 -4.69 4.99 13.63
N GLY A 85 -5.57 4.02 13.55
CA GLY A 85 -7.00 4.28 13.33
C GLY A 85 -7.43 4.17 11.86
N VAL A 86 -6.50 4.00 10.94
CA VAL A 86 -6.83 3.77 9.54
C VAL A 86 -6.83 2.26 9.27
N ALA A 87 -7.92 1.75 8.74
CA ALA A 87 -7.99 0.35 8.36
C ALA A 87 -7.21 0.12 7.08
N ILE A 88 -6.19 -0.74 7.12
CA ILE A 88 -5.36 -1.05 5.95
C ILE A 88 -6.21 -1.59 4.81
N SER A 89 -7.22 -2.42 5.12
CA SER A 89 -8.14 -2.95 4.11
C SER A 89 -8.82 -1.84 3.30
N SER A 90 -9.09 -0.70 3.92
CA SER A 90 -9.72 0.43 3.23
C SER A 90 -8.82 1.02 2.16
N LEU A 91 -7.51 1.05 2.41
CA LEU A 91 -6.53 1.52 1.41
C LEU A 91 -6.51 0.60 0.21
N PHE A 92 -6.51 -0.72 0.43
CA PHE A 92 -6.54 -1.67 -0.67
C PHE A 92 -7.85 -1.61 -1.43
N ASN A 93 -8.95 -1.37 -0.75
CA ASN A 93 -10.26 -1.27 -1.39
C ASN A 93 -10.34 -0.06 -2.34
N LEU A 94 -9.59 1.01 -2.10
CA LEU A 94 -9.52 2.11 -3.06
C LEU A 94 -9.05 1.63 -4.44
N LEU A 95 -8.18 0.63 -4.46
CA LEU A 95 -7.63 0.07 -5.70
C LEU A 95 -8.46 -1.12 -6.19
N TRP A 96 -8.85 -2.01 -5.29
CA TRP A 96 -9.65 -3.19 -5.66
C TRP A 96 -11.07 -2.86 -6.13
N ASP A 97 -11.65 -1.77 -5.65
CA ASP A 97 -12.96 -1.32 -6.15
C ASP A 97 -12.85 -0.87 -7.60
N LYS A 98 -11.70 -0.37 -7.99
CA LYS A 98 -11.43 0.08 -9.34
C LYS A 98 -11.03 -1.07 -10.28
N TYR A 99 -10.13 -1.94 -9.81
CA TYR A 99 -9.50 -2.97 -10.66
C TYR A 99 -9.99 -4.38 -10.41
N GLY A 100 -10.73 -4.61 -9.34
CA GLY A 100 -11.17 -5.93 -8.91
C GLY A 100 -10.21 -6.59 -7.93
N ARG A 101 -10.77 -7.31 -6.99
CA ARG A 101 -9.99 -8.10 -6.04
C ARG A 101 -9.31 -9.25 -6.76
N ARG A 102 -8.11 -9.57 -6.30
CA ARG A 102 -7.34 -10.70 -6.84
C ARG A 102 -7.34 -11.82 -5.80
N PRO A 103 -7.24 -13.09 -6.24
CA PRO A 103 -7.26 -14.20 -5.30
C PRO A 103 -6.03 -14.31 -4.41
N TYR A 104 -4.93 -13.65 -4.77
CA TYR A 104 -3.67 -13.76 -4.05
C TYR A 104 -3.04 -12.41 -3.80
N VAL A 105 -2.29 -12.31 -2.69
CA VAL A 105 -1.53 -11.11 -2.32
C VAL A 105 -0.09 -11.54 -2.00
N ALA A 106 0.87 -10.74 -2.45
CA ALA A 106 2.27 -10.98 -2.14
C ALA A 106 2.99 -9.66 -1.84
N TYR A 107 4.02 -9.75 -1.02
CA TYR A 107 4.90 -8.62 -0.76
C TYR A 107 6.26 -9.14 -0.30
N GLN A 108 7.28 -8.30 -0.39
CA GLN A 108 8.59 -8.62 0.14
C GLN A 108 8.67 -8.08 1.58
N ARG A 109 8.89 -8.97 2.52
CA ARG A 109 8.99 -8.57 3.92
C ARG A 109 10.41 -8.11 4.23
N GLY A 110 10.50 -6.95 4.88
CA GLY A 110 11.78 -6.38 5.25
C GLY A 110 12.44 -5.63 4.12
N LEU A 111 13.70 -5.29 4.32
CA LEU A 111 14.50 -4.58 3.34
C LEU A 111 15.09 -5.57 2.33
N LYS A 112 16.13 -5.15 1.64
CA LYS A 112 16.85 -5.98 0.66
C LYS A 112 16.97 -7.42 1.14
N ASN A 113 16.73 -8.37 0.25
CA ASN A 113 16.81 -9.80 0.51
C ASN A 113 15.71 -10.38 1.41
N GLY A 114 14.70 -9.60 1.73
CA GLY A 114 13.53 -10.12 2.42
C GLY A 114 12.82 -11.17 1.57
N LYS A 115 12.26 -12.19 2.22
CA LYS A 115 11.52 -13.23 1.52
C LYS A 115 10.18 -12.70 1.02
N ILE A 116 9.75 -13.20 -0.13
CA ILE A 116 8.41 -12.92 -0.62
C ILE A 116 7.42 -13.69 0.24
N ARG A 117 6.45 -12.97 0.79
CA ARG A 117 5.33 -13.54 1.53
C ARG A 117 4.14 -13.64 0.62
N LYS A 118 3.50 -14.79 0.60
CA LYS A 118 2.38 -15.09 -0.29
C LYS A 118 1.17 -15.50 0.54
N TYR A 119 0.02 -14.91 0.23
CA TYR A 119 -1.22 -15.17 0.95
C TYR A 119 -2.37 -15.35 -0.02
N THR A 120 -3.34 -16.18 0.36
CA THR A 120 -4.64 -16.14 -0.29
C THR A 120 -5.36 -14.87 0.18
N ILE A 121 -6.31 -14.40 -0.60
CA ILE A 121 -7.06 -13.21 -0.22
C ILE A 121 -7.79 -13.40 1.11
N SER A 122 -8.27 -14.60 1.40
CA SER A 122 -8.94 -14.91 2.67
C SER A 122 -8.01 -14.75 3.87
N MET A 123 -6.77 -15.23 3.75
CA MET A 123 -5.76 -15.07 4.80
C MET A 123 -5.39 -13.61 5.00
N PHE A 124 -5.24 -12.88 3.91
CA PHE A 124 -4.91 -11.46 3.95
C PHE A 124 -6.00 -10.66 4.65
N ASP A 125 -7.26 -10.92 4.32
CA ASP A 125 -8.41 -10.29 4.97
C ASP A 125 -8.44 -10.56 6.46
N ARG A 126 -8.14 -11.80 6.85
CA ARG A 126 -8.11 -12.19 8.26
C ARG A 126 -7.04 -11.43 9.05
N MET A 127 -5.85 -11.29 8.47
CA MET A 127 -4.76 -10.54 9.06
C MET A 127 -5.16 -9.08 9.27
N ASN A 128 -5.76 -8.46 8.26
CA ASN A 128 -6.19 -7.06 8.32
C ASN A 128 -7.31 -6.85 9.33
N ALA A 129 -8.23 -7.79 9.44
CA ALA A 129 -9.33 -7.72 10.42
C ALA A 129 -8.78 -7.76 11.86
N LEU A 130 -7.77 -8.60 12.12
CA LEU A 130 -7.14 -8.66 13.43
C LEU A 130 -6.40 -7.37 13.76
N SER A 131 -5.69 -6.79 12.79
CA SER A 131 -5.02 -5.50 12.95
C SER A 131 -6.01 -4.39 13.27
N ALA A 132 -7.11 -4.34 12.55
CA ALA A 132 -8.16 -3.34 12.77
C ALA A 132 -8.74 -3.44 14.18
N ARG A 133 -8.99 -4.67 14.66
CA ARG A 133 -9.48 -4.89 16.02
C ARG A 133 -8.46 -4.43 17.06
N GLY A 134 -7.17 -4.71 16.83
CA GLY A 134 -6.12 -4.27 17.71
C GLY A 134 -6.08 -2.76 17.83
N LEU A 135 -6.25 -2.05 16.75
CA LEU A 135 -6.30 -0.60 16.74
C LEU A 135 -7.51 -0.07 17.52
N GLU A 136 -8.68 -0.69 17.38
CA GLU A 136 -9.87 -0.31 18.12
C GLU A 136 -9.70 -0.50 19.63
N LEU A 137 -9.06 -1.60 20.04
CA LEU A 137 -8.82 -1.88 21.44
C LEU A 137 -7.87 -0.88 22.08
N HIS A 138 -7.00 -0.26 21.30
CA HIS A 138 -5.95 0.63 21.80
C HIS A 138 -6.27 2.12 21.73
N GLY A 139 -7.51 2.49 21.48
CA GLY A 139 -7.81 3.89 21.64
C GLY A 139 -8.60 4.51 20.54
N GLY A 140 -9.53 3.78 20.05
CA GLY A 140 -10.46 4.32 19.14
C GLY A 140 -9.87 4.58 17.78
N SER A 141 -10.45 4.01 16.85
CA SER A 141 -10.05 4.21 15.47
C SER A 141 -10.87 5.32 14.88
N LYS A 142 -10.19 6.14 14.15
CA LYS A 142 -10.82 7.13 13.32
C LYS A 142 -10.46 6.80 11.89
N GLN A 143 -11.45 6.49 11.10
CA GLN A 143 -11.22 6.14 9.72
C GLN A 143 -10.95 7.38 8.90
N CYS A 144 -9.93 7.34 8.07
CA CYS A 144 -9.55 8.42 7.20
C CYS A 144 -9.67 7.97 5.75
N PHE A 145 -10.51 8.66 4.98
CA PHE A 145 -10.68 8.32 3.57
C PHE A 145 -10.59 9.56 2.72
N SER A 146 -9.96 9.40 1.57
CA SER A 146 -9.94 10.39 0.52
C SER A 146 -10.24 9.67 -0.79
N ASN A 147 -11.24 10.12 -1.45
CA ASN A 147 -11.55 9.59 -2.78
C ASN A 147 -10.92 10.47 -3.84
#